data_fd1c359878ce0f381100978465cadd7b
#
_entry.id   fd1c359878ce0f381100978465cadd7b
#
_cell.length_a   1.000
_cell.length_b   1.000
_cell.length_c   1.000
_cell.angle_alpha   90.00
_cell.angle_beta   90.00
_cell.angle_gamma   90.00
#
_symmetry.space_group_name_H-M   'P 1'
#
loop_
_entity.id
_entity.type
_entity.pdbx_description
1 polymer ?
#
loop_
_entity_poly.entity_id
_entity_poly.type
_entity_poly.pdbx_seq_one_letter_code
_entity_poly.pdbx_strand_id
1 'polypeptide(L)'
;MQTPSNVLVDASNVDDTGMLACTRLLLEADLDRIGVVTVEHTPAEWDRQLRQLPRRVPPVEYVDVETLARSTSASTAGDRPSSVTTVADPEDLTALGTAMDDLLQGNDERVGVCLHSISALLQFVEREPLFKFLHLMSERARRAEALGAYYLDSTTSGAELRALFSNLCEVVATFDGEAFDLSSGKYASASASAD
;
A
#
# COMPACT_ATOMS: atom_id res chain seq x y z
N MET A 1 11.53 18.07 -9.24
CA MET A 1 10.85 17.80 -7.95
C MET A 1 11.06 16.32 -7.70
N GLN A 2 11.67 15.95 -6.58
CA GLN A 2 11.95 14.55 -6.28
C GLN A 2 10.61 13.84 -5.94
N THR A 3 10.38 12.67 -6.52
CA THR A 3 9.19 11.87 -6.21
C THR A 3 9.26 11.45 -4.74
N PRO A 4 8.19 11.61 -3.94
CA PRO A 4 8.21 11.18 -2.54
C PRO A 4 8.40 9.66 -2.46
N SER A 5 9.23 9.21 -1.53
CA SER A 5 9.46 7.77 -1.34
C SER A 5 8.30 7.10 -0.61
N ASN A 6 7.61 7.81 0.28
CA ASN A 6 6.49 7.24 1.04
C ASN A 6 5.30 8.20 1.09
N VAL A 7 4.14 7.68 0.76
CA VAL A 7 2.87 8.41 0.71
C VAL A 7 1.84 7.69 1.58
N LEU A 8 1.22 8.41 2.50
CA LEU A 8 0.01 7.95 3.17
C LEU A 8 -1.19 8.28 2.28
N VAL A 9 -1.90 7.27 1.81
CA VAL A 9 -3.14 7.42 1.05
C VAL A 9 -4.30 7.37 2.02
N ASP A 10 -4.96 8.51 2.19
CA ASP A 10 -6.10 8.70 3.09
C ASP A 10 -7.38 8.84 2.24
N ALA A 11 -8.19 7.80 2.23
CA ALA A 11 -9.41 7.76 1.44
C ALA A 11 -10.48 6.91 2.14
N SER A 12 -11.73 7.14 1.77
CA SER A 12 -12.84 6.30 2.21
C SER A 12 -12.75 4.90 1.59
N ASN A 13 -13.15 3.86 2.35
CA ASN A 13 -13.29 2.50 1.80
C ASN A 13 -14.67 2.25 1.17
N VAL A 14 -15.52 3.25 1.08
CA VAL A 14 -16.84 3.15 0.45
C VAL A 14 -16.68 3.00 -1.06
N ASP A 15 -17.39 2.05 -1.66
CA ASP A 15 -17.39 1.78 -3.11
C ASP A 15 -15.98 1.61 -3.72
N ASP A 16 -15.09 0.90 -3.01
CA ASP A 16 -13.70 0.63 -3.42
C ASP A 16 -12.86 1.89 -3.70
N THR A 17 -13.26 3.04 -3.15
CA THR A 17 -12.57 4.33 -3.37
C THR A 17 -11.11 4.28 -2.92
N GLY A 18 -10.79 3.56 -1.84
CA GLY A 18 -9.42 3.35 -1.38
C GLY A 18 -8.56 2.60 -2.38
N MET A 19 -9.09 1.55 -2.99
CA MET A 19 -8.41 0.80 -4.07
C MET A 19 -8.18 1.69 -5.29
N LEU A 20 -9.18 2.49 -5.67
CA LEU A 20 -9.07 3.43 -6.78
C LEU A 20 -8.00 4.50 -6.51
N ALA A 21 -7.94 5.04 -5.29
CA ALA A 21 -6.92 6.01 -4.88
C ALA A 21 -5.51 5.44 -5.02
N CYS A 22 -5.26 4.26 -4.45
CA CYS A 22 -3.97 3.58 -4.56
C CYS A 22 -3.59 3.31 -6.02
N THR A 23 -4.52 2.81 -6.81
CA THR A 23 -4.31 2.51 -8.22
C THR A 23 -3.93 3.76 -9.01
N ARG A 24 -4.65 4.87 -8.84
CA ARG A 24 -4.34 6.14 -9.50
C ARG A 24 -2.97 6.67 -9.11
N LEU A 25 -2.66 6.69 -7.81
CA LEU A 25 -1.36 7.13 -7.32
C LEU A 25 -0.21 6.36 -7.95
N LEU A 26 -0.29 5.04 -7.98
CA LEU A 26 0.74 4.18 -8.55
C LEU A 26 0.88 4.39 -10.07
N LEU A 27 -0.21 4.53 -10.80
CA LEU A 27 -0.17 4.71 -12.26
C LEU A 27 0.29 6.12 -12.67
N GLU A 28 0.15 7.13 -11.82
CA GLU A 28 0.66 8.49 -12.06
C GLU A 28 2.16 8.60 -11.81
N ALA A 29 2.74 7.67 -11.04
CA ALA A 29 4.15 7.72 -10.63
C ALA A 29 5.16 7.24 -11.70
N ASP A 30 4.71 6.85 -12.90
CA ASP A 30 5.57 6.37 -14.02
C ASP A 30 6.52 5.24 -13.58
N LEU A 31 5.95 4.16 -13.06
CA LEU A 31 6.66 2.99 -12.52
C LEU A 31 6.90 1.94 -13.59
N ASP A 32 7.97 1.17 -13.44
CA ASP A 32 8.28 0.02 -14.28
C ASP A 32 7.63 -1.26 -13.76
N ARG A 33 7.38 -1.35 -12.43
CA ARG A 33 6.73 -2.48 -11.76
C ARG A 33 5.92 -2.02 -10.54
N ILE A 34 4.83 -2.72 -10.27
CA ILE A 34 3.94 -2.48 -9.13
C ILE A 34 3.87 -3.72 -8.26
N GLY A 35 4.07 -3.54 -6.95
CA GLY A 35 3.73 -4.50 -5.92
C GLY A 35 2.45 -4.11 -5.19
N VAL A 36 1.54 -5.04 -4.99
CA VAL A 36 0.32 -4.82 -4.20
C VAL A 36 0.27 -5.82 -3.06
N VAL A 37 0.31 -5.31 -1.83
CA VAL A 37 0.02 -6.08 -0.63
C VAL A 37 -1.45 -5.87 -0.31
N THR A 38 -2.24 -6.93 -0.40
CA THR A 38 -3.70 -6.86 -0.22
C THR A 38 -4.13 -7.69 0.98
N VAL A 39 -5.01 -7.11 1.80
CA VAL A 39 -5.56 -7.74 3.03
C VAL A 39 -7.07 -7.92 2.91
N GLU A 40 -7.79 -6.92 2.42
CA GLU A 40 -9.26 -6.92 2.32
C GLU A 40 -9.76 -7.48 0.99
N HIS A 41 -9.07 -7.14 -0.09
CA HIS A 41 -9.42 -7.55 -1.45
C HIS A 41 -8.55 -8.72 -1.92
N THR A 42 -9.04 -9.47 -2.87
CA THR A 42 -8.26 -10.53 -3.52
C THR A 42 -7.36 -9.95 -4.62
N PRO A 43 -6.25 -10.63 -4.97
CA PRO A 43 -5.45 -10.27 -6.14
C PRO A 43 -6.27 -10.21 -7.45
N ALA A 44 -7.30 -11.06 -7.59
CA ALA A 44 -8.19 -11.06 -8.75
C ALA A 44 -9.07 -9.80 -8.83
N GLU A 45 -9.54 -9.28 -7.70
CA GLU A 45 -10.29 -8.01 -7.65
C GLU A 45 -9.40 -6.83 -8.04
N TRP A 46 -8.17 -6.80 -7.53
CA TRP A 46 -7.17 -5.82 -7.93
C TRP A 46 -6.86 -5.86 -9.43
N ASP A 47 -6.61 -7.04 -9.97
CA ASP A 47 -6.32 -7.24 -11.39
C ASP A 47 -7.50 -6.79 -12.28
N ARG A 48 -8.74 -7.07 -11.85
CA ARG A 48 -9.95 -6.60 -12.51
C ARG A 48 -10.05 -5.08 -12.52
N GLN A 49 -9.79 -4.43 -11.38
CA GLN A 49 -9.80 -2.97 -11.25
C GLN A 49 -8.73 -2.31 -12.15
N LEU A 50 -7.52 -2.84 -12.14
CA LEU A 50 -6.42 -2.36 -12.98
C LEU A 50 -6.73 -2.45 -14.47
N ARG A 51 -7.34 -3.55 -14.93
CA ARG A 51 -7.73 -3.76 -16.35
C ARG A 51 -8.84 -2.82 -16.84
N GLN A 52 -9.62 -2.24 -15.95
CA GLN A 52 -10.68 -1.29 -16.33
C GLN A 52 -10.15 0.11 -16.66
N LEU A 53 -8.90 0.39 -16.33
CA LEU A 53 -8.33 1.70 -16.53
C LEU A 53 -7.86 1.90 -17.98
N PRO A 54 -8.09 3.09 -18.57
CA PRO A 54 -7.70 3.38 -19.95
C PRO A 54 -6.21 3.73 -20.07
N ARG A 55 -5.35 3.03 -19.33
CA ARG A 55 -3.89 3.25 -19.28
C ARG A 55 -3.16 1.92 -19.37
N ARG A 56 -1.91 1.97 -19.85
CA ARG A 56 -1.01 0.82 -19.74
C ARG A 56 -0.65 0.61 -18.26
N VAL A 57 -0.95 -0.57 -17.76
CA VAL A 57 -0.57 -1.00 -16.41
C VAL A 57 0.78 -1.71 -16.51
N PRO A 58 1.78 -1.33 -15.69
CA PRO A 58 3.03 -2.08 -15.56
C PRO A 58 2.77 -3.52 -15.07
N PRO A 59 3.76 -4.43 -15.14
CA PRO A 59 3.68 -5.72 -14.46
C PRO A 59 3.34 -5.55 -12.99
N VAL A 60 2.40 -6.37 -12.50
CA VAL A 60 1.93 -6.32 -11.11
C VAL A 60 2.21 -7.65 -10.41
N GLU A 61 2.83 -7.55 -9.24
CA GLU A 61 3.05 -8.66 -8.33
C GLU A 61 2.20 -8.46 -7.06
N TYR A 62 1.64 -9.55 -6.54
CA TYR A 62 0.74 -9.49 -5.41
C TYR A 62 1.32 -10.23 -4.20
N VAL A 63 1.14 -9.64 -3.02
CA VAL A 63 1.24 -10.32 -1.74
C VAL A 63 -0.18 -10.40 -1.17
N ASP A 64 -0.72 -11.60 -1.12
CA ASP A 64 -2.05 -11.90 -0.63
C ASP A 64 -1.99 -12.30 0.84
N VAL A 65 -2.43 -11.40 1.73
CA VAL A 65 -2.53 -11.68 3.16
C VAL A 65 -3.89 -12.33 3.43
N GLU A 66 -3.87 -13.63 3.71
CA GLU A 66 -5.08 -14.40 3.97
C GLU A 66 -5.67 -14.06 5.33
N THR A 67 -6.98 -13.85 5.37
CA THR A 67 -7.76 -13.69 6.58
C THR A 67 -8.83 -14.78 6.65
N LEU A 68 -9.24 -15.18 7.85
CA LEU A 68 -10.29 -16.20 8.01
C LEU A 68 -11.61 -15.81 7.30
N ALA A 69 -11.94 -14.52 7.25
CA ALA A 69 -13.11 -14.03 6.56
C ALA A 69 -13.04 -14.24 5.03
N ARG A 70 -11.85 -14.23 4.46
CA ARG A 70 -11.62 -14.43 3.00
C ARG A 70 -11.44 -15.89 2.62
N SER A 71 -10.91 -16.71 3.52
CA SER A 71 -10.71 -18.16 3.27
C SER A 71 -12.01 -18.91 3.00
N THR A 72 -13.15 -18.36 3.44
CA THR A 72 -14.49 -18.91 3.17
C THR A 72 -15.06 -18.54 1.80
N SER A 73 -14.46 -17.56 1.12
CA SER A 73 -14.86 -17.09 -0.21
C SER A 73 -13.95 -17.73 -1.25
N ALA A 74 -14.17 -19.02 -1.56
CA ALA A 74 -13.37 -19.76 -2.53
C ALA A 74 -13.40 -19.09 -3.90
N SER A 75 -12.31 -18.43 -4.27
CA SER A 75 -12.06 -18.00 -5.65
C SER A 75 -11.95 -19.25 -6.53
N THR A 76 -12.74 -19.30 -7.59
CA THR A 76 -12.60 -20.33 -8.62
C THR A 76 -11.18 -20.28 -9.18
N ALA A 77 -10.51 -21.42 -9.23
CA ALA A 77 -9.07 -21.58 -9.55
C ALA A 77 -8.63 -21.06 -10.96
N GLY A 78 -9.52 -20.42 -11.71
CA GLY A 78 -9.27 -19.93 -13.08
C GLY A 78 -8.91 -18.44 -13.20
N ASP A 79 -8.99 -17.66 -12.12
CA ASP A 79 -8.91 -16.17 -12.18
C ASP A 79 -7.76 -15.60 -11.32
N ARG A 80 -6.76 -16.42 -10.98
CA ARG A 80 -5.64 -15.98 -10.14
C ARG A 80 -4.53 -15.36 -11.01
N PRO A 81 -4.05 -14.14 -10.70
CA PRO A 81 -2.89 -13.55 -11.39
C PRO A 81 -1.67 -14.46 -11.32
N SER A 82 -0.75 -14.35 -12.27
CA SER A 82 0.40 -15.24 -12.42
C SER A 82 1.49 -15.06 -11.34
N SER A 83 1.50 -13.93 -10.62
CA SER A 83 2.50 -13.63 -9.61
C SER A 83 1.84 -13.25 -8.29
N VAL A 84 1.59 -14.26 -7.46
CA VAL A 84 0.98 -14.09 -6.13
C VAL A 84 1.78 -14.84 -5.09
N THR A 85 2.32 -14.12 -4.10
CA THR A 85 2.88 -14.67 -2.87
C THR A 85 1.81 -14.62 -1.78
N THR A 86 1.63 -15.71 -1.04
CA THR A 86 0.61 -15.79 0.02
C THR A 86 1.26 -15.67 1.39
N VAL A 87 0.71 -14.80 2.25
CA VAL A 87 1.00 -14.74 3.68
C VAL A 87 -0.25 -15.27 4.41
N ALA A 88 -0.11 -16.44 5.01
CA ALA A 88 -1.26 -17.19 5.56
C ALA A 88 -1.77 -16.65 6.89
N ASP A 89 -0.99 -15.84 7.59
CA ASP A 89 -1.33 -15.28 8.89
C ASP A 89 -1.09 -13.76 8.89
N PRO A 90 -2.15 -12.94 9.03
CA PRO A 90 -2.01 -11.49 9.06
C PRO A 90 -1.23 -10.95 10.27
N GLU A 91 -1.03 -11.75 11.32
CA GLU A 91 -0.21 -11.40 12.49
C GLU A 91 1.30 -11.69 12.25
N ASP A 92 1.65 -12.49 11.23
CA ASP A 92 3.05 -12.78 10.89
C ASP A 92 3.70 -11.62 10.10
N LEU A 93 4.05 -10.56 10.83
CA LEU A 93 4.74 -9.40 10.28
C LEU A 93 6.14 -9.75 9.72
N THR A 94 6.72 -10.88 10.13
CA THR A 94 8.02 -11.34 9.58
C THR A 94 7.86 -11.90 8.17
N ALA A 95 6.87 -12.78 7.97
CA ALA A 95 6.55 -13.29 6.64
C ALA A 95 6.10 -12.15 5.71
N LEU A 96 5.25 -11.24 6.21
CA LEU A 96 4.80 -10.07 5.46
C LEU A 96 5.99 -9.17 5.06
N GLY A 97 6.91 -8.91 5.99
CA GLY A 97 8.11 -8.10 5.73
C GLY A 97 9.02 -8.73 4.68
N THR A 98 9.21 -10.04 4.72
CA THR A 98 9.99 -10.77 3.71
C THR A 98 9.34 -10.65 2.33
N ALA A 99 8.03 -10.88 2.24
CA ALA A 99 7.30 -10.75 0.98
C ALA A 99 7.31 -9.32 0.41
N MET A 100 7.23 -8.30 1.29
CA MET A 100 7.36 -6.90 0.86
C MET A 100 8.78 -6.55 0.41
N ASP A 101 9.81 -7.10 1.05
CA ASP A 101 11.19 -6.92 0.62
C ASP A 101 11.43 -7.50 -0.79
N ASP A 102 10.84 -8.66 -1.08
CA ASP A 102 10.93 -9.26 -2.41
C ASP A 102 10.28 -8.35 -3.46
N LEU A 103 9.17 -7.68 -3.14
CA LEU A 103 8.55 -6.68 -4.01
C LEU A 103 9.45 -5.45 -4.25
N LEU A 104 10.23 -5.05 -3.26
CA LEU A 104 11.13 -3.89 -3.36
C LEU A 104 12.43 -4.20 -4.12
N GLN A 105 12.76 -5.48 -4.34
CA GLN A 105 13.94 -5.86 -5.09
C GLN A 105 13.71 -5.61 -6.58
N GLY A 106 14.50 -4.76 -7.18
CA GLY A 106 14.52 -4.48 -8.62
C GLY A 106 15.85 -3.88 -9.01
N ASN A 107 16.53 -4.48 -9.99
CA ASN A 107 17.75 -3.91 -10.53
C ASN A 107 17.38 -2.82 -11.55
N ASP A 108 17.65 -1.56 -11.22
CA ASP A 108 17.39 -0.39 -12.07
C ASP A 108 15.93 -0.14 -12.48
N GLU A 109 14.96 -0.79 -11.84
CA GLU A 109 13.53 -0.58 -12.06
C GLU A 109 12.95 0.42 -11.06
N ARG A 110 12.06 1.28 -11.53
CA ARG A 110 11.25 2.14 -10.64
C ARG A 110 10.07 1.34 -10.10
N VAL A 111 10.16 0.93 -8.85
CA VAL A 111 9.18 0.09 -8.19
C VAL A 111 8.24 0.93 -7.34
N GLY A 112 6.94 0.63 -7.38
CA GLY A 112 5.96 1.13 -6.42
C GLY A 112 5.31 -0.01 -5.67
N VAL A 113 5.22 0.08 -4.34
CA VAL A 113 4.55 -0.91 -3.50
C VAL A 113 3.40 -0.25 -2.75
N CYS A 114 2.20 -0.79 -2.91
CA CYS A 114 1.02 -0.37 -2.15
C CYS A 114 0.66 -1.41 -1.08
N LEU A 115 0.55 -0.97 0.17
CA LEU A 115 -0.07 -1.75 1.24
C LEU A 115 -1.55 -1.33 1.40
N HIS A 116 -2.46 -2.21 1.07
CA HIS A 116 -3.90 -2.04 1.19
C HIS A 116 -4.51 -3.12 2.10
N SER A 117 -4.70 -2.87 3.44
CA SER A 117 -4.68 -1.57 4.10
C SER A 117 -4.07 -1.66 5.51
N ILE A 118 -3.60 -0.51 6.01
CA ILE A 118 -3.24 -0.35 7.42
C ILE A 118 -4.46 -0.65 8.31
N SER A 119 -5.63 -0.13 7.95
CA SER A 119 -6.86 -0.29 8.73
C SER A 119 -7.29 -1.75 8.86
N ALA A 120 -7.09 -2.55 7.82
CA ALA A 120 -7.36 -3.99 7.87
C ALA A 120 -6.35 -4.73 8.77
N LEU A 121 -5.06 -4.42 8.66
CA LEU A 121 -4.04 -5.04 9.53
C LEU A 121 -4.25 -4.71 11.00
N LEU A 122 -4.76 -3.51 11.34
CA LEU A 122 -5.09 -3.12 12.71
C LEU A 122 -6.22 -3.96 13.35
N GLN A 123 -6.92 -4.79 12.58
CA GLN A 123 -7.88 -5.75 13.12
C GLN A 123 -7.20 -7.02 13.68
N PHE A 124 -5.96 -7.27 13.30
CA PHE A 124 -5.19 -8.47 13.67
C PHE A 124 -3.96 -8.11 14.50
N VAL A 125 -3.32 -6.99 14.21
CA VAL A 125 -2.06 -6.56 14.80
C VAL A 125 -2.26 -5.31 15.64
N GLU A 126 -1.68 -5.28 16.84
CA GLU A 126 -1.70 -4.09 17.68
C GLU A 126 -1.00 -2.90 17.02
N ARG A 127 -1.43 -1.69 17.37
CA ARG A 127 -0.97 -0.43 16.77
C ARG A 127 0.55 -0.24 16.84
N GLU A 128 1.17 -0.53 17.99
CA GLU A 128 2.61 -0.29 18.18
C GLU A 128 3.49 -1.24 17.36
N PRO A 129 3.29 -2.57 17.37
CA PRO A 129 4.00 -3.49 16.46
C PRO A 129 3.81 -3.14 14.99
N LEU A 130 2.60 -2.81 14.56
CA LEU A 130 2.32 -2.43 13.18
C LEU A 130 3.04 -1.14 12.78
N PHE A 131 3.06 -0.13 13.66
CA PHE A 131 3.79 1.12 13.43
C PHE A 131 5.30 0.85 13.24
N LYS A 132 5.91 0.06 14.13
CA LYS A 132 7.33 -0.31 14.04
C LYS A 132 7.65 -1.06 12.74
N PHE A 133 6.76 -1.98 12.36
CA PHE A 133 6.86 -2.71 11.11
C PHE A 133 6.82 -1.78 9.89
N LEU A 134 5.81 -0.90 9.82
CA LEU A 134 5.68 0.04 8.70
C LEU A 134 6.80 1.09 8.67
N HIS A 135 7.31 1.48 9.83
CA HIS A 135 8.50 2.33 9.89
C HIS A 135 9.70 1.64 9.22
N LEU A 136 9.94 0.36 9.53
CA LEU A 136 11.00 -0.42 8.88
C LEU A 136 10.77 -0.52 7.37
N MET A 137 9.54 -0.81 6.92
CA MET A 137 9.22 -0.92 5.49
C MET A 137 9.38 0.42 4.77
N SER A 138 8.99 1.54 5.38
CA SER A 138 9.18 2.88 4.80
C SER A 138 10.66 3.23 4.64
N GLU A 139 11.52 2.84 5.58
CA GLU A 139 12.98 3.00 5.46
C GLU A 139 13.57 2.13 4.33
N ARG A 140 13.06 0.91 4.16
CA ARG A 140 13.48 0.01 3.08
C ARG A 140 13.07 0.55 1.71
N ALA A 141 11.83 1.07 1.58
CA ALA A 141 11.36 1.70 0.36
C ALA A 141 12.25 2.92 -0.02
N ARG A 142 12.64 3.76 0.95
CA ARG A 142 13.56 4.86 0.71
C ARG A 142 14.92 4.40 0.22
N ARG A 143 15.49 3.36 0.84
CA ARG A 143 16.81 2.83 0.43
C ARG A 143 16.78 2.17 -0.95
N ALA A 144 15.64 1.61 -1.33
CA ALA A 144 15.42 1.02 -2.65
C ALA A 144 15.02 2.07 -3.70
N GLU A 145 14.92 3.36 -3.33
CA GLU A 145 14.39 4.45 -4.17
C GLU A 145 12.99 4.14 -4.74
N ALA A 146 12.21 3.30 -4.02
CA ALA A 146 10.89 2.88 -4.40
C ALA A 146 9.80 3.81 -3.84
N LEU A 147 8.64 3.83 -4.48
CA LEU A 147 7.44 4.48 -3.96
C LEU A 147 6.69 3.53 -3.02
N GLY A 148 6.61 3.86 -1.74
CA GLY A 148 5.74 3.20 -0.78
C GLY A 148 4.41 3.93 -0.66
N ALA A 149 3.31 3.30 -0.98
CA ALA A 149 1.95 3.82 -0.78
C ALA A 149 1.26 3.02 0.34
N TYR A 150 0.85 3.69 1.40
CA TYR A 150 0.22 3.07 2.56
C TYR A 150 -1.21 3.56 2.71
N TYR A 151 -2.18 2.68 2.46
CA TYR A 151 -3.58 3.06 2.51
C TYR A 151 -4.15 2.99 3.93
N LEU A 152 -4.82 4.05 4.32
CA LEU A 152 -5.57 4.19 5.56
C LEU A 152 -7.02 4.57 5.24
N ASP A 153 -7.98 3.79 5.72
CA ASP A 153 -9.40 4.11 5.56
C ASP A 153 -9.81 5.27 6.46
N SER A 154 -10.17 6.39 5.86
CA SER A 154 -10.57 7.62 6.56
C SER A 154 -11.89 7.49 7.31
N THR A 155 -12.74 6.51 6.97
CA THR A 155 -14.05 6.31 7.62
C THR A 155 -13.93 5.57 8.94
N THR A 156 -12.95 4.67 9.07
CA THR A 156 -12.73 3.86 10.28
C THR A 156 -11.56 4.36 11.12
N SER A 157 -10.65 5.12 10.51
CA SER A 157 -9.44 5.63 11.16
C SER A 157 -9.64 7.05 11.64
N GLY A 158 -9.63 7.26 12.94
CA GLY A 158 -9.72 8.59 13.52
C GLY A 158 -8.45 9.44 13.25
N ALA A 159 -8.56 10.74 13.56
CA ALA A 159 -7.45 11.71 13.37
C ALA A 159 -6.14 11.30 14.07
N GLU A 160 -6.22 10.55 15.18
CA GLU A 160 -5.06 10.04 15.90
C GLU A 160 -4.24 9.04 15.08
N LEU A 161 -4.91 8.04 14.43
CA LEU A 161 -4.23 7.06 13.59
C LEU A 161 -3.63 7.72 12.34
N ARG A 162 -4.39 8.64 11.71
CA ARG A 162 -3.88 9.43 10.59
C ARG A 162 -2.63 10.21 10.98
N ALA A 163 -2.64 10.90 12.13
CA ALA A 163 -1.50 11.64 12.63
C ALA A 163 -0.31 10.72 12.96
N LEU A 164 -0.56 9.52 13.49
CA LEU A 164 0.47 8.54 13.81
C LEU A 164 1.18 8.07 12.53
N PHE A 165 0.45 7.55 11.55
CA PHE A 165 1.03 6.97 10.35
C PHE A 165 1.57 8.02 9.38
N SER A 166 1.08 9.27 9.41
CA SER A 166 1.66 10.38 8.65
C SER A 166 3.13 10.69 9.04
N ASN A 167 3.58 10.24 10.22
CA ASN A 167 4.99 10.38 10.62
C ASN A 167 5.94 9.51 9.78
N LEU A 168 5.45 8.50 9.08
CA LEU A 168 6.24 7.59 8.25
C LEU A 168 6.42 8.11 6.81
N CYS A 169 5.63 9.11 6.41
CA CYS A 169 5.47 9.53 5.03
C CYS A 169 5.92 10.97 4.80
N GLU A 170 6.45 11.26 3.62
CA GLU A 170 6.76 12.60 3.16
C GLU A 170 5.51 13.36 2.72
N VAL A 171 4.51 12.64 2.22
CA VAL A 171 3.26 13.19 1.71
C VAL A 171 2.07 12.43 2.29
N VAL A 172 1.00 13.16 2.58
CA VAL A 172 -0.34 12.62 2.80
C VAL A 172 -1.20 13.01 1.61
N ALA A 173 -1.70 12.03 0.89
CA ALA A 173 -2.58 12.17 -0.25
C ALA A 173 -4.02 11.81 0.17
N THR A 174 -4.84 12.82 0.38
CA THR A 174 -6.26 12.65 0.69
C THR A 174 -7.05 12.58 -0.61
N PHE A 175 -7.84 11.52 -0.81
CA PHE A 175 -8.61 11.31 -2.02
C PHE A 175 -10.11 11.39 -1.72
N ASP A 176 -10.83 12.25 -2.45
CA ASP A 176 -12.28 12.48 -2.28
C ASP A 176 -13.17 11.64 -3.22
N GLY A 177 -12.56 10.80 -4.05
CA GLY A 177 -13.21 10.01 -5.11
C GLY A 177 -12.94 10.55 -6.51
N GLU A 178 -12.54 11.81 -6.65
CA GLU A 178 -12.24 12.45 -7.93
C GLU A 178 -10.81 12.97 -8.03
N ALA A 179 -10.30 13.60 -6.98
CA ALA A 179 -9.00 14.27 -6.97
C ALA A 179 -8.22 14.01 -5.68
N PHE A 180 -6.90 14.19 -5.76
CA PHE A 180 -6.03 14.19 -4.60
C PHE A 180 -5.81 15.61 -4.07
N ASP A 181 -5.97 15.77 -2.75
CA ASP A 181 -5.42 16.88 -1.99
C ASP A 181 -4.13 16.41 -1.30
N LEU A 182 -3.02 17.08 -1.62
CA LEU A 182 -1.69 16.71 -1.13
C LEU A 182 -1.25 17.64 -0.01
N SER A 183 -0.86 17.07 1.10
CA SER A 183 -0.27 17.79 2.23
C SER A 183 1.06 17.16 2.64
N SER A 184 1.94 17.96 3.27
CA SER A 184 3.21 17.45 3.77
C SER A 184 2.99 16.47 4.92
N GLY A 185 3.61 15.31 4.82
CA GLY A 185 3.74 14.38 5.92
C GLY A 185 4.75 14.90 6.96
N LYS A 186 4.68 14.38 8.16
CA LYS A 186 5.57 14.86 9.23
C LYS A 186 7.04 14.48 9.01
N TYR A 187 7.31 13.41 8.27
CA TYR A 187 8.68 13.01 7.94
C TYR A 187 9.40 14.06 7.08
N ALA A 188 8.70 14.68 6.12
CA ALA A 188 9.26 15.75 5.30
C ALA A 188 9.72 16.97 6.14
N SER A 189 9.00 17.28 7.23
CA SER A 189 9.33 18.38 8.13
C SER A 189 10.55 18.10 8.98
N ALA A 190 10.80 16.85 9.35
CA ALA A 190 11.94 16.43 10.16
C ALA A 190 13.26 16.43 9.37
N SER A 191 13.21 16.02 8.09
CA SER A 191 14.40 16.00 7.21
C SER A 191 14.83 17.40 6.78
N ALA A 192 13.91 18.35 6.64
CA ALA A 192 14.21 19.74 6.31
C ALA A 192 14.86 20.54 7.45
N SER A 193 14.83 20.03 8.69
CA SER A 193 15.40 20.67 9.88
C SER A 193 16.80 20.13 10.24
N ALA A 194 17.35 19.20 9.45
CA ALA A 194 18.63 18.53 9.72
C ALA A 194 19.79 19.01 8.84
N ASP A 195 19.59 20.07 7.99
CA ASP A 195 20.61 20.73 7.18
C ASP A 195 21.12 22.04 7.79
#